data_cf438fe0baeaf94ad0ef03f25ef33130
#
_entry.id   cf438fe0baeaf94ad0ef03f25ef33130
#
_cell.length_a   1.000
_cell.length_b   1.000
_cell.length_c   1.000
_cell.angle_alpha   90.00
_cell.angle_beta   90.00
_cell.angle_gamma   90.00
#
_symmetry.space_group_name_H-M   'P 1'
#
loop_
_entity.id
_entity.type
_entity.pdbx_description
1 polymer ?
#
loop_
_entity_poly.entity_id
_entity_poly.type
_entity_poly.pdbx_seq_one_letter_code
_entity_poly.pdbx_strand_id
1 'polypeptide(L)'
;MNPSAIVSNRHTRARESTLRQIARIGPFLEGSLSPFKRLGCTQPGWHLTFKQHGRTHTLYVPMELVAEVKQWTLNYRRLKALIRQVTRHSRALIHRQVANRRAANHSKALMSR
;
A
#
# COMPACT_ATOMS: atom_id res chain seq x y z
N MET A 1 8.63 -25.51 8.31
CA MET A 1 8.89 -24.14 7.87
C MET A 1 9.93 -24.15 6.77
N ASN A 2 9.58 -23.70 5.59
CA ASN A 2 10.55 -23.67 4.50
C ASN A 2 11.54 -22.52 4.71
N PRO A 3 12.85 -22.82 4.65
CA PRO A 3 13.81 -21.75 4.72
C PRO A 3 13.66 -20.83 3.51
N SER A 4 13.70 -19.54 3.76
CA SER A 4 13.65 -18.58 2.67
C SER A 4 14.92 -18.68 1.83
N ALA A 5 14.76 -18.74 0.50
CA ALA A 5 15.88 -18.69 -0.43
C ALA A 5 16.54 -17.30 -0.45
N ILE A 6 15.90 -16.31 0.14
CA ILE A 6 16.36 -14.91 0.15
C ILE A 6 17.01 -14.62 1.49
N VAL A 7 18.29 -14.27 1.44
CA VAL A 7 19.07 -13.94 2.64
C VAL A 7 18.62 -12.60 3.20
N SER A 8 18.57 -12.51 4.55
CA SER A 8 18.26 -11.26 5.23
C SER A 8 19.28 -10.17 4.87
N ASN A 9 18.79 -9.01 4.46
CA ASN A 9 19.62 -7.86 4.12
C ASN A 9 18.81 -6.57 4.36
N ARG A 10 19.35 -5.42 3.91
CA ARG A 10 18.67 -4.13 4.10
C ARG A 10 17.26 -4.10 3.52
N HIS A 11 17.03 -4.77 2.37
CA HIS A 11 15.70 -4.79 1.74
C HIS A 11 14.73 -5.64 2.54
N THR A 12 15.18 -6.77 3.08
CA THR A 12 14.36 -7.62 3.96
C THR A 12 13.96 -6.84 5.20
N ARG A 13 14.92 -6.17 5.85
CA ARG A 13 14.64 -5.37 7.05
C ARG A 13 13.72 -4.19 6.77
N ALA A 14 13.93 -3.52 5.64
CA ALA A 14 13.08 -2.40 5.23
C ALA A 14 11.66 -2.89 4.95
N ARG A 15 11.52 -4.03 4.27
CA ARG A 15 10.21 -4.64 4.02
C ARG A 15 9.49 -5.00 5.30
N GLU A 16 10.18 -5.62 6.26
CA GLU A 16 9.60 -5.98 7.56
C GLU A 16 9.16 -4.74 8.33
N SER A 17 9.96 -3.67 8.31
CA SER A 17 9.60 -2.40 8.92
C SER A 17 8.32 -1.82 8.29
N THR A 18 8.22 -1.87 6.97
CA THR A 18 7.04 -1.38 6.25
C THR A 18 5.80 -2.21 6.59
N LEU A 19 5.95 -3.53 6.69
CA LEU A 19 4.84 -4.42 7.09
C LEU A 19 4.34 -4.10 8.51
N ARG A 20 5.25 -3.76 9.42
CA ARG A 20 4.85 -3.32 10.76
C ARG A 20 4.07 -2.00 10.73
N GLN A 21 4.44 -1.08 9.85
CA GLN A 21 3.70 0.17 9.66
C GLN A 21 2.30 -0.09 9.11
N ILE A 22 2.15 -1.03 8.18
CA ILE A 22 0.85 -1.44 7.64
C ILE A 22 -0.06 -1.94 8.76
N ALA A 23 0.47 -2.75 9.67
CA ALA A 23 -0.30 -3.29 10.78
C ALA A 23 -0.82 -2.21 11.74
N ARG A 24 -0.22 -1.02 11.74
CA ARG A 24 -0.59 0.09 12.63
C ARG A 24 -1.47 1.15 11.98
N ILE A 25 -1.87 0.96 10.72
CA ILE A 25 -2.62 2.00 10.00
C ILE A 25 -3.98 2.29 10.65
N GLY A 26 -4.64 1.28 11.18
CA GLY A 26 -5.99 1.43 11.71
C GLY A 26 -7.05 1.31 10.61
N PRO A 27 -8.28 1.69 10.91
CA PRO A 27 -9.38 1.57 9.95
C PRO A 27 -9.11 2.40 8.70
N PHE A 28 -9.44 1.84 7.55
CA PHE A 28 -9.25 2.53 6.27
C PHE A 28 -10.46 2.33 5.37
N LEU A 29 -10.63 3.25 4.44
CA LEU A 29 -11.75 3.24 3.52
C LEU A 29 -11.31 3.81 2.18
N GLU A 30 -11.57 3.07 1.11
CA GLU A 30 -11.32 3.56 -0.24
C GLU A 30 -12.46 4.47 -0.68
N GLY A 31 -12.11 5.67 -1.17
CA GLY A 31 -13.08 6.60 -1.69
C GLY A 31 -12.61 8.04 -1.60
N SER A 32 -13.40 8.92 -2.19
CA SER A 32 -13.17 10.36 -2.16
C SER A 32 -14.29 11.05 -1.40
N LEU A 33 -13.94 11.75 -0.34
CA LEU A 33 -14.87 12.54 0.45
C LEU A 33 -14.96 13.94 -0.15
N SER A 34 -16.17 14.38 -0.47
CA SER A 34 -16.40 15.69 -1.11
C SER A 34 -17.58 16.41 -0.49
N PRO A 35 -17.48 17.74 -0.34
CA PRO A 35 -18.62 18.55 0.07
C PRO A 35 -19.56 18.79 -1.12
N PHE A 36 -20.83 19.03 -0.83
CA PHE A 36 -21.79 19.49 -1.82
C PHE A 36 -22.72 20.51 -1.20
N LYS A 37 -23.21 21.47 -2.03
CA LYS A 37 -24.14 22.49 -1.57
C LYS A 37 -25.52 21.88 -1.36
N ARG A 38 -26.15 22.26 -0.23
CA ARG A 38 -27.55 21.92 0.06
C ARG A 38 -28.37 23.18 0.07
N LEU A 39 -29.51 23.17 -0.67
CA LEU A 39 -30.44 24.29 -0.69
C LEU A 39 -30.98 24.58 0.70
N GLY A 40 -30.97 25.88 1.08
CA GLY A 40 -31.49 26.32 2.36
C GLY A 40 -30.62 26.04 3.57
N CYS A 41 -29.41 25.50 3.35
CA CYS A 41 -28.46 25.22 4.43
C CYS A 41 -27.20 26.07 4.29
N THR A 42 -26.68 26.58 5.42
CA THR A 42 -25.45 27.34 5.44
C THR A 42 -24.21 26.44 5.38
N GLN A 43 -24.35 25.20 5.87
CA GLN A 43 -23.26 24.22 5.85
C GLN A 43 -23.43 23.24 4.69
N PRO A 44 -22.32 22.84 4.06
CA PRO A 44 -22.40 21.85 2.99
C PRO A 44 -22.79 20.46 3.53
N GLY A 45 -23.37 19.65 2.67
CA GLY A 45 -23.43 18.23 2.91
C GLY A 45 -22.13 17.57 2.47
N TRP A 46 -21.98 16.31 2.82
CA TRP A 46 -20.78 15.53 2.47
C TRP A 46 -21.19 14.19 1.89
N HIS A 47 -20.44 13.75 0.89
CA HIS A 47 -20.62 12.40 0.36
C HIS A 47 -19.28 11.75 0.06
N LEU A 48 -19.29 10.43 0.10
CA LEU A 48 -18.17 9.60 -0.28
C LEU A 48 -18.48 8.96 -1.63
N THR A 49 -17.56 9.11 -2.57
CA THR A 49 -17.65 8.49 -3.89
C THR A 49 -16.63 7.38 -3.99
N PHE A 50 -17.08 6.20 -4.42
CA PHE A 50 -16.21 5.03 -4.56
C PHE A 50 -16.65 4.18 -5.73
N LYS A 51 -15.74 3.35 -6.22
CA LYS A 51 -16.05 2.39 -7.29
C LYS A 51 -16.21 1.00 -6.71
N GLN A 52 -17.27 0.32 -7.15
CA GLN A 52 -17.52 -1.06 -6.79
C GLN A 52 -18.13 -1.78 -7.99
N HIS A 53 -17.54 -2.91 -8.34
CA HIS A 53 -17.98 -3.69 -9.51
C HIS A 53 -18.03 -2.86 -10.80
N GLY A 54 -17.05 -1.99 -11.00
CA GLY A 54 -16.95 -1.15 -12.18
C GLY A 54 -17.90 0.03 -12.22
N ARG A 55 -18.70 0.25 -11.17
CA ARG A 55 -19.65 1.35 -11.09
C ARG A 55 -19.25 2.33 -10.00
N THR A 56 -19.56 3.61 -10.24
CA THR A 56 -19.36 4.65 -9.24
C THR A 56 -20.58 4.73 -8.33
N HIS A 57 -20.33 4.67 -7.03
CA HIS A 57 -21.37 4.78 -6.00
C HIS A 57 -21.11 6.03 -5.17
N THR A 58 -22.20 6.62 -4.66
CA THR A 58 -22.14 7.77 -3.78
C THR A 58 -22.87 7.46 -2.49
N LEU A 59 -22.21 7.71 -1.37
CA LEU A 59 -22.77 7.46 -0.04
C LEU A 59 -22.78 8.77 0.75
N TYR A 60 -23.96 9.14 1.28
CA TYR A 60 -24.06 10.31 2.15
C TYR A 60 -23.30 10.07 3.43
N VAL A 61 -22.53 11.08 3.86
CA VAL A 61 -21.76 11.03 5.11
C VAL A 61 -22.33 12.06 6.08
N PRO A 62 -22.90 11.62 7.20
CA PRO A 62 -23.37 12.55 8.23
C PRO A 62 -22.23 13.43 8.75
N MET A 63 -22.55 14.67 9.12
CA MET A 63 -21.56 15.63 9.56
C MET A 63 -20.71 15.11 10.74
N GLU A 64 -21.31 14.39 11.66
CA GLU A 64 -20.63 13.85 12.83
C GLU A 64 -19.60 12.75 12.46
N LEU A 65 -19.68 12.18 11.27
CA LEU A 65 -18.73 11.17 10.80
C LEU A 65 -17.67 11.71 9.83
N VAL A 66 -17.78 12.97 9.40
CA VAL A 66 -16.90 13.51 8.37
C VAL A 66 -15.43 13.43 8.78
N ALA A 67 -15.11 13.80 10.01
CA ALA A 67 -13.72 13.76 10.49
C ALA A 67 -13.15 12.35 10.50
N GLU A 68 -13.92 11.36 10.95
CA GLU A 68 -13.51 9.97 10.97
C GLU A 68 -13.34 9.41 9.57
N VAL A 69 -14.32 9.66 8.69
CA VAL A 69 -14.27 9.19 7.30
C VAL A 69 -13.08 9.80 6.57
N LYS A 70 -12.81 11.08 6.82
CA LYS A 70 -11.62 11.74 6.26
C LYS A 70 -10.35 11.04 6.69
N GLN A 71 -10.24 10.68 7.98
CA GLN A 71 -9.09 9.95 8.49
C GLN A 71 -8.98 8.56 7.85
N TRP A 72 -10.09 7.86 7.68
CA TRP A 72 -10.10 6.54 7.05
C TRP A 72 -9.62 6.60 5.60
N THR A 73 -10.01 7.64 4.84
CA THR A 73 -9.55 7.80 3.47
C THR A 73 -8.05 8.12 3.41
N LEU A 74 -7.55 8.91 4.37
CA LEU A 74 -6.12 9.17 4.48
C LEU A 74 -5.34 7.91 4.84
N ASN A 75 -5.88 7.10 5.76
CA ASN A 75 -5.29 5.81 6.12
C ASN A 75 -5.18 4.89 4.90
N TYR A 76 -6.20 4.88 4.05
CA TYR A 76 -6.18 4.06 2.83
C TYR A 76 -5.08 4.52 1.87
N ARG A 77 -4.92 5.83 1.68
CA ARG A 77 -3.84 6.38 0.84
C ARG A 77 -2.47 5.98 1.37
N ARG A 78 -2.30 6.04 2.69
CA ARG A 78 -1.06 5.62 3.33
C ARG A 78 -0.83 4.13 3.14
N LEU A 79 -1.87 3.31 3.31
CA LEU A 79 -1.79 1.88 3.08
C LEU A 79 -1.31 1.57 1.66
N LYS A 80 -1.87 2.23 0.66
CA LYS A 80 -1.47 2.03 -0.75
C LYS A 80 0.00 2.38 -0.96
N ALA A 81 0.47 3.47 -0.35
CA ALA A 81 1.88 3.86 -0.44
C ALA A 81 2.78 2.80 0.20
N LEU A 82 2.40 2.27 1.35
CA LEU A 82 3.17 1.23 2.04
C LEU A 82 3.18 -0.08 1.25
N ILE A 83 2.05 -0.44 0.64
CA ILE A 83 1.98 -1.62 -0.24
C ILE A 83 2.98 -1.47 -1.40
N ARG A 84 3.04 -0.30 -2.02
CA ARG A 84 4.02 -0.05 -3.09
C ARG A 84 5.46 -0.18 -2.59
N GLN A 85 5.75 0.27 -1.36
CA GLN A 85 7.07 0.12 -0.77
C GLN A 85 7.44 -1.34 -0.56
N VAL A 86 6.53 -2.14 0.00
CA VAL A 86 6.75 -3.59 0.18
C VAL A 86 7.06 -4.25 -1.15
N THR A 87 6.27 -3.95 -2.18
CA THR A 87 6.44 -4.50 -3.52
C THR A 87 7.81 -4.13 -4.09
N ARG A 88 8.22 -2.86 -3.92
CA ARG A 88 9.52 -2.39 -4.40
C ARG A 88 10.68 -3.12 -3.73
N HIS A 89 10.62 -3.30 -2.41
CA HIS A 89 11.65 -4.05 -1.69
C HIS A 89 11.68 -5.52 -2.09
N SER A 90 10.51 -6.13 -2.29
CA SER A 90 10.40 -7.51 -2.73
C SER A 90 11.01 -7.71 -4.13
N ARG A 91 10.74 -6.77 -5.04
CA ARG A 91 11.34 -6.81 -6.39
C ARG A 91 12.86 -6.64 -6.33
N ALA A 92 13.34 -5.75 -5.46
CA ALA A 92 14.79 -5.56 -5.28
C ALA A 92 15.47 -6.83 -4.79
N LEU A 93 14.82 -7.59 -3.91
CA LEU A 93 15.33 -8.87 -3.42
C LEU A 93 15.43 -9.89 -4.56
N ILE A 94 14.45 -9.95 -5.44
CA ILE A 94 14.46 -10.83 -6.60
C ILE A 94 15.62 -10.46 -7.52
N HIS A 95 15.77 -9.18 -7.85
CA HIS A 95 16.85 -8.72 -8.72
C HIS A 95 18.23 -9.05 -8.15
N ARG A 96 18.40 -8.86 -6.85
CA ARG A 96 19.66 -9.17 -6.17
C ARG A 96 19.94 -10.67 -6.21
N GLN A 97 18.94 -11.51 -5.99
CA GLN A 97 19.10 -12.97 -6.04
C GLN A 97 19.49 -13.42 -7.44
N VAL A 98 18.87 -12.88 -8.47
CA VAL A 98 19.19 -13.18 -9.86
C VAL A 98 20.63 -12.75 -10.19
N ALA A 99 21.03 -11.55 -9.78
CA ALA A 99 22.39 -11.05 -9.99
C ALA A 99 23.43 -11.94 -9.29
N ASN A 100 23.16 -12.35 -8.04
CA ASN A 100 24.05 -13.24 -7.30
C ASN A 100 24.19 -14.60 -8.00
N ARG A 101 23.08 -15.15 -8.52
CA ARG A 101 23.09 -16.43 -9.23
C ARG A 101 23.88 -16.33 -10.53
N ARG A 102 23.74 -15.24 -11.30
CA ARG A 102 24.49 -15.01 -12.52
C ARG A 102 25.98 -14.87 -12.25
N ALA A 103 26.35 -14.14 -11.20
CA ALA A 103 27.75 -14.00 -10.80
C ALA A 103 28.36 -15.35 -10.39
N ALA A 104 27.63 -16.16 -9.61
CA ALA A 104 28.10 -17.49 -9.20
C ALA A 104 28.28 -18.39 -10.41
N ASN A 105 27.34 -18.39 -11.36
CA ASN A 105 27.43 -19.21 -12.57
C ASN A 105 28.58 -18.75 -13.46
N HIS A 106 28.82 -17.45 -13.57
CA HIS A 106 29.96 -16.92 -14.35
C HIS A 106 31.29 -17.35 -13.74
N SER A 107 31.47 -17.23 -12.45
CA SER A 107 32.67 -17.68 -11.76
C SER A 107 32.91 -19.16 -11.92
N LYS A 108 31.84 -19.98 -11.81
CA LYS A 108 31.93 -21.42 -12.01
C LYS A 108 32.37 -21.78 -13.44
N ALA A 109 31.83 -21.08 -14.45
CA ALA A 109 32.18 -21.31 -15.81
C ALA A 109 33.68 -20.98 -16.09
N LEU A 110 34.17 -19.90 -15.49
CA LEU A 110 35.59 -19.55 -15.59
C LEU A 110 36.51 -20.57 -14.93
N MET A 111 36.10 -21.14 -13.81
CA MET A 111 36.89 -22.13 -13.09
C MET A 111 36.92 -23.51 -13.77
N SER A 112 35.95 -23.78 -14.64
CA SER A 112 35.84 -25.04 -15.36
C SER A 112 36.72 -25.14 -16.57
N ARG A 113 37.46 -24.12 -16.93
CA ARG A 113 38.37 -24.12 -18.09
C ARG A 113 39.78 -24.50 -17.66
#